data_3b9d8e4100232d9db2b40d94b254556e
#
_entry.id   3b9d8e4100232d9db2b40d94b254556e
#
_cell.length_a   1.000
_cell.length_b   1.000
_cell.length_c   1.000
_cell.angle_alpha   90.00
_cell.angle_beta   90.00
_cell.angle_gamma   90.00
#
_symmetry.space_group_name_H-M   'P 1'
#
loop_
_entity.id
_entity.type
_entity.pdbx_description
1 polymer ?
#
loop_
_entity_poly.entity_id
_entity_poly.type
_entity_poly.pdbx_seq_one_letter_code
_entity_poly.pdbx_strand_id
1 'polypeptide(L)'
;MVRKTKGIVLRAVRYGETSLIVSVFTEDFGLQSYIINGVRTEKKNKETSSLFMPASLLELDVYHHEQRGINRIREAARYKVLHSLSEDVVKNNIALFMMELLFKSLKHPESNLPLFHFCEEILCRLNDGDRESASVFPFYFSLHLPHFLGFGISSPEKTIYD
;
A
#
# COMPACT_ATOMS: atom_id res chain seq x y z
N MET A 1 18.84 11.69 8.43
CA MET A 1 19.19 10.30 8.82
C MET A 1 18.36 9.34 7.98
N VAL A 2 18.97 8.28 7.54
CA VAL A 2 18.26 7.22 6.80
C VAL A 2 17.57 6.29 7.80
N ARG A 3 16.31 5.97 7.53
CA ARG A 3 15.49 5.05 8.34
C ARG A 3 15.05 3.89 7.45
N LYS A 4 15.07 2.69 8.02
CA LYS A 4 14.53 1.49 7.36
C LYS A 4 13.08 1.28 7.77
N THR A 5 12.24 0.94 6.82
CA THR A 5 10.84 0.58 7.08
C THR A 5 10.32 -0.35 5.99
N LYS A 6 9.31 -1.14 6.29
CA LYS A 6 8.51 -1.83 5.28
C LYS A 6 7.40 -0.92 4.79
N GLY A 7 6.96 -1.12 3.57
CA GLY A 7 5.87 -0.35 3.00
C GLY A 7 5.08 -1.11 1.96
N ILE A 8 3.81 -0.76 1.86
CA ILE A 8 2.88 -1.22 0.83
C ILE A 8 2.58 -0.04 -0.08
N VAL A 9 2.88 -0.18 -1.37
CA VAL A 9 2.60 0.87 -2.35
C VAL A 9 1.09 0.97 -2.57
N LEU A 10 0.52 2.15 -2.35
CA LEU A 10 -0.90 2.40 -2.58
C LEU A 10 -1.15 3.08 -3.91
N ARG A 11 -0.29 4.01 -4.31
CA ARG A 11 -0.45 4.82 -5.51
C ARG A 11 0.89 5.33 -6.02
N ALA A 12 1.03 5.40 -7.34
CA ALA A 12 2.16 6.04 -8.00
C ALA A 12 1.66 6.99 -9.08
N VAL A 13 2.16 8.22 -9.09
CA VAL A 13 1.77 9.27 -10.03
C VAL A 13 3.01 9.88 -10.65
N ARG A 14 3.01 10.07 -11.97
CA ARG A 14 4.08 10.80 -12.65
C ARG A 14 4.09 12.27 -12.21
N TYR A 15 5.27 12.77 -11.93
CA TYR A 15 5.49 14.14 -11.53
C TYR A 15 6.62 14.77 -12.37
N GLY A 16 6.26 15.76 -13.20
CA GLY A 16 7.19 16.31 -14.18
C GLY A 16 7.62 15.26 -15.22
N GLU A 17 8.77 15.51 -15.87
CA GLU A 17 9.24 14.65 -16.97
C GLU A 17 9.97 13.38 -16.50
N THR A 18 10.57 13.41 -15.29
CA THR A 18 11.51 12.37 -14.85
C THR A 18 11.30 11.84 -13.45
N SER A 19 10.21 12.24 -12.77
CA SER A 19 9.96 11.88 -11.38
C SER A 19 8.64 11.12 -11.20
N LEU A 20 8.57 10.33 -10.12
CA LEU A 20 7.34 9.73 -9.60
C LEU A 20 7.10 10.23 -8.18
N ILE A 21 5.84 10.48 -7.85
CA ILE A 21 5.40 10.60 -6.46
C ILE A 21 4.64 9.33 -6.13
N VAL A 22 5.10 8.62 -5.09
CA VAL A 22 4.50 7.38 -4.63
C VAL A 22 3.93 7.57 -3.23
N SER A 23 2.72 7.09 -3.03
CA SER A 23 2.08 7.02 -1.72
C SER A 23 2.25 5.61 -1.19
N VAL A 24 2.87 5.49 -0.03
CA VAL A 24 3.24 4.22 0.59
C VAL A 24 2.69 4.19 2.01
N PHE A 25 1.96 3.13 2.34
CA PHE A 25 1.59 2.84 3.71
C PHE A 25 2.75 2.11 4.38
N THR A 26 3.48 2.81 5.24
CA THR A 26 4.67 2.29 5.90
C THR A 26 4.34 1.71 7.27
N GLU A 27 5.12 0.71 7.66
CA GLU A 27 5.01 0.04 8.97
C GLU A 27 5.26 1.01 10.13
N ASP A 28 6.30 1.84 10.01
CA ASP A 28 6.77 2.71 11.10
C ASP A 28 6.17 4.11 11.09
N PHE A 29 5.79 4.63 9.91
CA PHE A 29 5.42 6.05 9.76
C PHE A 29 4.00 6.26 9.19
N GLY A 30 3.22 5.20 9.00
CA GLY A 30 1.90 5.27 8.38
C GLY A 30 1.95 5.69 6.92
N LEU A 31 0.93 6.40 6.45
CA LEU A 31 0.86 6.87 5.06
C LEU A 31 1.87 7.99 4.82
N GLN A 32 2.78 7.75 3.89
CA GLN A 32 3.82 8.70 3.50
C GLN A 32 3.84 8.91 1.98
N SER A 33 4.23 10.10 1.57
CA SER A 33 4.50 10.42 0.16
C SER A 33 5.99 10.54 -0.07
N TYR A 34 6.47 9.88 -1.12
CA TYR A 34 7.88 9.91 -1.50
C TYR A 34 8.04 10.34 -2.94
N ILE A 35 9.07 11.14 -3.21
CA ILE A 35 9.49 11.47 -4.57
C ILE A 35 10.67 10.61 -4.98
N ILE A 36 10.60 10.09 -6.20
CA ILE A 36 11.66 9.31 -6.84
C ILE A 36 12.09 10.07 -8.09
N ASN A 37 13.33 10.54 -8.09
CA ASN A 37 13.91 11.33 -9.17
C ASN A 37 14.74 10.47 -10.12
N GLY A 38 14.95 10.97 -11.35
CA GLY A 38 16.00 10.49 -12.24
C GLY A 38 15.67 9.25 -13.03
N VAL A 39 14.41 9.00 -13.34
CA VAL A 39 14.00 7.94 -14.27
C VAL A 39 14.24 8.43 -15.71
N ARG A 40 15.52 8.49 -16.14
CA ARG A 40 15.92 9.10 -17.43
C ARG A 40 16.02 8.11 -18.61
N THR A 41 16.11 6.81 -18.35
CA THR A 41 16.22 5.79 -19.41
C THR A 41 14.98 4.91 -19.41
N GLU A 42 14.57 4.44 -20.60
CA GLU A 42 13.42 3.56 -20.74
C GLU A 42 13.52 2.29 -19.87
N LYS A 43 14.73 1.71 -19.78
CA LYS A 43 14.97 0.53 -18.94
C LYS A 43 14.79 0.84 -17.45
N LYS A 44 15.40 1.94 -16.98
CA LYS A 44 15.28 2.38 -15.59
C LYS A 44 13.86 2.80 -15.24
N ASN A 45 13.12 3.37 -16.20
CA ASN A 45 11.72 3.71 -16.04
C ASN A 45 10.84 2.48 -15.85
N LYS A 46 11.08 1.40 -16.64
CA LYS A 46 10.36 0.14 -16.51
C LYS A 46 10.64 -0.55 -15.18
N GLU A 47 11.89 -0.60 -14.75
CA GLU A 47 12.28 -1.20 -13.46
C GLU A 47 11.65 -0.43 -12.30
N THR A 48 11.74 0.89 -12.30
CA THR A 48 11.13 1.75 -11.27
C THR A 48 9.61 1.64 -11.29
N SER A 49 8.97 1.69 -12.45
CA SER A 49 7.53 1.55 -12.57
C SER A 49 7.03 0.19 -12.08
N SER A 50 7.78 -0.88 -12.38
CA SER A 50 7.46 -2.22 -11.89
C SER A 50 7.59 -2.32 -10.37
N LEU A 51 8.63 -1.72 -9.79
CA LEU A 51 8.89 -1.76 -8.34
C LEU A 51 7.80 -1.03 -7.55
N PHE A 52 7.30 0.10 -8.07
CA PHE A 52 6.31 0.94 -7.40
C PHE A 52 4.88 0.75 -7.92
N MET A 53 4.55 -0.43 -8.41
CA MET A 53 3.18 -0.80 -8.70
C MET A 53 2.36 -0.89 -7.41
N PRO A 54 1.07 -0.47 -7.42
CA PRO A 54 0.20 -0.66 -6.27
C PRO A 54 0.19 -2.11 -5.78
N ALA A 55 0.11 -2.28 -4.48
CA ALA A 55 0.20 -3.55 -3.76
C ALA A 55 1.61 -4.20 -3.73
N SER A 56 2.64 -3.54 -4.23
CA SER A 56 4.03 -3.99 -4.04
C SER A 56 4.41 -3.92 -2.56
N LEU A 57 5.08 -4.97 -2.07
CA LEU A 57 5.59 -5.08 -0.71
C LEU A 57 7.09 -4.79 -0.72
N LEU A 58 7.48 -3.66 -0.14
CA LEU A 58 8.83 -3.13 -0.25
C LEU A 58 9.51 -2.96 1.12
N GLU A 59 10.80 -3.29 1.17
CA GLU A 59 11.73 -2.72 2.15
C GLU A 59 12.28 -1.41 1.60
N LEU A 60 12.26 -0.38 2.43
CA LEU A 60 12.61 0.97 2.07
C LEU A 60 13.69 1.53 2.99
N ASP A 61 14.72 2.12 2.39
CA ASP A 61 15.61 3.06 3.07
C ASP A 61 15.17 4.48 2.71
N VAL A 62 14.70 5.25 3.69
CA VAL A 62 14.07 6.55 3.46
C VAL A 62 14.76 7.67 4.24
N TYR A 63 14.79 8.86 3.66
CA TYR A 63 15.12 10.09 4.37
C TYR A 63 13.85 10.64 5.00
N HIS A 64 13.55 10.22 6.22
CA HIS A 64 12.31 10.58 6.90
C HIS A 64 12.44 11.90 7.66
N HIS A 65 11.51 12.82 7.37
CA HIS A 65 11.34 14.10 8.06
C HIS A 65 9.85 14.30 8.37
N GLU A 66 9.50 14.35 9.62
CA GLU A 66 8.11 14.45 10.09
C GLU A 66 7.39 15.70 9.59
N GLN A 67 8.12 16.81 9.41
CA GLN A 67 7.55 18.09 9.00
C GLN A 67 7.44 18.26 7.48
N ARG A 68 7.90 17.30 6.69
CA ARG A 68 7.85 17.37 5.22
C ARG A 68 6.67 16.57 4.69
N GLY A 69 5.89 17.20 3.82
CA GLY A 69 4.79 16.52 3.13
C GLY A 69 5.25 15.47 2.12
N ILE A 70 6.47 15.60 1.58
CA ILE A 70 7.06 14.66 0.62
C ILE A 70 8.51 14.38 1.02
N ASN A 71 8.81 13.13 1.27
CA ASN A 71 10.13 12.63 1.62
C ASN A 71 10.83 11.98 0.41
N ARG A 72 12.03 11.44 0.60
CA ARG A 72 12.80 10.76 -0.46
C ARG A 72 13.10 9.32 -0.07
N ILE A 73 13.04 8.43 -1.06
CA ILE A 73 13.53 7.06 -0.96
C ILE A 73 14.99 7.04 -1.43
N ARG A 74 15.85 6.48 -0.60
CA ARG A 74 17.24 6.19 -0.95
C ARG A 74 17.35 4.89 -1.73
N GLU A 75 16.78 3.82 -1.17
CA GLU A 75 16.77 2.49 -1.75
C GLU A 75 15.42 1.80 -1.50
N ALA A 76 15.02 0.96 -2.44
CA ALA A 76 13.81 0.16 -2.32
C ALA A 76 14.04 -1.21 -2.96
N ALA A 77 13.55 -2.25 -2.29
CA ALA A 77 13.57 -3.62 -2.79
C ALA A 77 12.30 -4.36 -2.38
N ARG A 78 11.83 -5.29 -3.20
CA ARG A 78 10.75 -6.18 -2.81
C ARG A 78 11.23 -7.18 -1.77
N TYR A 79 10.56 -7.26 -0.63
CA TYR A 79 10.82 -8.34 0.33
C TYR A 79 9.91 -9.55 0.08
N LYS A 80 8.84 -9.37 -0.67
CA LYS A 80 7.98 -10.45 -1.14
C LYS A 80 7.45 -10.13 -2.53
N VAL A 81 7.50 -11.10 -3.43
CA VAL A 81 6.98 -10.97 -4.79
C VAL A 81 5.64 -11.69 -4.88
N LEU A 82 4.61 -10.94 -5.30
CA LEU A 82 3.24 -11.43 -5.44
C LEU A 82 2.95 -11.69 -6.93
N HIS A 83 3.52 -12.79 -7.47
CA HIS A 83 3.47 -13.12 -8.90
C HIS A 83 2.05 -13.28 -9.42
N SER A 84 1.25 -14.10 -8.75
CA SER A 84 -0.13 -14.38 -9.17
C SER A 84 -0.99 -13.12 -9.19
N LEU A 85 -0.78 -12.24 -8.20
CA LEU A 85 -1.50 -10.97 -8.11
C LEU A 85 -1.16 -10.03 -9.27
N SER A 86 0.09 -10.01 -9.74
CA SER A 86 0.51 -9.18 -10.86
C SER A 86 0.12 -9.76 -12.23
N GLU A 87 0.00 -11.06 -12.36
CA GLU A 87 -0.30 -11.75 -13.63
C GLU A 87 -1.79 -11.99 -13.86
N ASP A 88 -2.57 -12.18 -12.80
CA ASP A 88 -4.02 -12.41 -12.90
C ASP A 88 -4.79 -11.09 -12.87
N VAL A 89 -5.48 -10.76 -13.94
CA VAL A 89 -6.23 -9.51 -14.09
C VAL A 89 -7.30 -9.33 -13.00
N VAL A 90 -7.97 -10.41 -12.59
CA VAL A 90 -9.00 -10.35 -11.55
C VAL A 90 -8.39 -10.01 -10.21
N LYS A 91 -7.35 -10.74 -9.81
CA LYS A 91 -6.61 -10.48 -8.57
C LYS A 91 -5.99 -9.09 -8.54
N ASN A 92 -5.43 -8.67 -9.67
CA ASN A 92 -4.84 -7.33 -9.79
C ASN A 92 -5.89 -6.23 -9.57
N ASN A 93 -7.05 -6.32 -10.20
CA ASN A 93 -8.13 -5.36 -10.04
C ASN A 93 -8.66 -5.32 -8.60
N ILE A 94 -8.75 -6.45 -7.93
CA ILE A 94 -9.14 -6.53 -6.51
C ILE A 94 -8.09 -5.83 -5.64
N ALA A 95 -6.82 -6.08 -5.88
CA ALA A 95 -5.74 -5.41 -5.16
C ALA A 95 -5.76 -3.89 -5.36
N LEU A 96 -5.97 -3.43 -6.59
CA LEU A 96 -6.12 -2.00 -6.91
C LEU A 96 -7.29 -1.37 -6.16
N PHE A 97 -8.42 -2.04 -6.10
CA PHE A 97 -9.57 -1.58 -5.31
C PHE A 97 -9.25 -1.46 -3.83
N MET A 98 -8.62 -2.47 -3.24
CA MET A 98 -8.24 -2.45 -1.82
C MET A 98 -7.25 -1.33 -1.51
N MET A 99 -6.24 -1.12 -2.37
CA MET A 99 -5.24 -0.06 -2.20
C MET A 99 -5.85 1.34 -2.33
N GLU A 100 -6.78 1.54 -3.26
CA GLU A 100 -7.50 2.80 -3.43
C GLU A 100 -8.41 3.10 -2.22
N LEU A 101 -9.12 2.09 -1.73
CA LEU A 101 -9.96 2.22 -0.54
C LEU A 101 -9.11 2.58 0.69
N LEU A 102 -8.00 1.90 0.88
CA LEU A 102 -7.05 2.18 1.96
C LEU A 102 -6.50 3.61 1.86
N PHE A 103 -6.04 4.01 0.68
CA PHE A 103 -5.52 5.35 0.43
C PHE A 103 -6.53 6.44 0.80
N LYS A 104 -7.79 6.30 0.38
CA LYS A 104 -8.86 7.26 0.68
C LYS A 104 -9.28 7.26 2.15
N SER A 105 -9.10 6.16 2.85
CA SER A 105 -9.48 6.01 4.26
C SER A 105 -8.44 6.55 5.23
N LEU A 106 -7.17 6.58 4.86
CA LEU A 106 -6.09 7.09 5.70
C LEU A 106 -6.04 8.62 5.64
N LYS A 107 -6.36 9.28 6.75
CA LYS A 107 -6.42 10.76 6.86
C LYS A 107 -5.14 11.37 7.43
N HIS A 108 -4.42 10.61 8.24
CA HIS A 108 -3.25 11.11 8.97
C HIS A 108 -2.06 10.17 8.78
N PRO A 109 -0.83 10.71 8.75
CA PRO A 109 0.39 9.92 8.59
C PRO A 109 0.83 9.29 9.92
N GLU A 110 -0.09 8.59 10.57
CA GLU A 110 0.19 7.90 11.83
C GLU A 110 0.44 6.41 11.59
N SER A 111 1.42 5.86 12.29
CA SER A 111 1.67 4.42 12.29
C SER A 111 0.45 3.67 12.82
N ASN A 112 0.06 2.64 12.10
CA ASN A 112 -0.99 1.71 12.51
C ASN A 112 -0.52 0.28 12.20
N LEU A 113 0.23 -0.28 13.10
CA LEU A 113 0.88 -1.56 12.94
C LEU A 113 -0.12 -2.73 12.73
N PRO A 114 -1.23 -2.83 13.49
CA PRO A 114 -2.23 -3.86 13.23
C PRO A 114 -2.83 -3.77 11.83
N LEU A 115 -3.12 -2.57 11.33
CA LEU A 115 -3.63 -2.35 9.98
C LEU A 115 -2.58 -2.72 8.92
N PHE A 116 -1.32 -2.37 9.13
CA PHE A 116 -0.24 -2.74 8.22
C PHE A 116 -0.14 -4.27 8.06
N HIS A 117 -0.11 -5.01 9.15
CA HIS A 117 -0.04 -6.47 9.12
C HIS A 117 -1.30 -7.10 8.52
N PHE A 118 -2.47 -6.54 8.77
CA PHE A 118 -3.70 -6.97 8.11
C PHE A 118 -3.64 -6.81 6.60
N CYS A 119 -3.19 -5.66 6.11
CA CYS A 119 -3.04 -5.39 4.67
C CYS A 119 -2.00 -6.31 4.02
N GLU A 120 -0.85 -6.50 4.67
CA GLU A 120 0.20 -7.42 4.21
C GLU A 120 -0.34 -8.85 4.10
N GLU A 121 -1.02 -9.35 5.12
CA GLU A 121 -1.59 -10.69 5.14
C GLU A 121 -2.67 -10.88 4.06
N ILE A 122 -3.58 -9.92 3.91
CA ILE A 122 -4.66 -10.04 2.93
C ILE A 122 -4.15 -10.04 1.49
N LEU A 123 -3.12 -9.25 1.19
CA LEU A 123 -2.47 -9.26 -0.13
C LEU A 123 -1.80 -10.61 -0.40
N CYS A 124 -1.13 -11.18 0.58
CA CYS A 124 -0.53 -12.50 0.47
C CYS A 124 -1.58 -13.60 0.25
N ARG A 125 -2.69 -13.57 0.98
CA ARG A 125 -3.79 -14.51 0.79
C ARG A 125 -4.46 -14.38 -0.56
N LEU A 126 -4.66 -13.16 -1.04
CA LEU A 126 -5.18 -12.91 -2.39
C LEU A 126 -4.26 -13.49 -3.46
N ASN A 127 -2.96 -13.32 -3.30
CA ASN A 127 -1.96 -13.87 -4.21
C ASN A 127 -1.98 -15.41 -4.24
N ASP A 128 -2.05 -16.04 -3.07
CA ASP A 128 -1.90 -17.49 -2.91
C ASP A 128 -3.20 -18.27 -3.20
N GLY A 129 -4.36 -17.61 -3.10
CA GLY A 129 -5.67 -18.21 -3.34
C GLY A 129 -6.00 -18.42 -4.83
N ASP A 130 -7.09 -19.13 -5.10
CA ASP A 130 -7.64 -19.26 -6.43
C ASP A 130 -8.49 -18.04 -6.83
N ARG A 131 -8.89 -18.00 -8.10
CA ARG A 131 -9.70 -16.89 -8.64
C ARG A 131 -11.12 -16.88 -8.05
N GLU A 132 -11.68 -18.03 -7.72
CA GLU A 132 -13.01 -18.13 -7.12
C GLU A 132 -13.04 -17.52 -5.71
N SER A 133 -12.08 -17.89 -4.86
CA SER A 133 -11.95 -17.33 -3.52
C SER A 133 -11.61 -15.84 -3.53
N ALA A 134 -10.95 -15.35 -4.59
CA ALA A 134 -10.60 -13.93 -4.72
C ALA A 134 -11.82 -13.00 -4.71
N SER A 135 -12.97 -13.46 -5.19
CA SER A 135 -14.19 -12.65 -5.32
C SER A 135 -14.73 -12.10 -4.00
N VAL A 136 -14.42 -12.73 -2.87
CA VAL A 136 -14.88 -12.28 -1.54
C VAL A 136 -13.97 -11.24 -0.89
N PHE A 137 -12.75 -11.05 -1.37
CA PHE A 137 -11.78 -10.15 -0.76
C PHE A 137 -12.21 -8.67 -0.72
N PRO A 138 -12.84 -8.10 -1.76
CA PRO A 138 -13.30 -6.72 -1.69
C PRO A 138 -14.28 -6.49 -0.54
N PHE A 139 -15.22 -7.40 -0.36
CA PHE A 139 -16.19 -7.34 0.71
C PHE A 139 -15.54 -7.54 2.08
N TYR A 140 -14.71 -8.58 2.22
CA TYR A 140 -13.99 -8.86 3.46
C TYR A 140 -13.12 -7.67 3.88
N PHE A 141 -12.35 -7.11 2.97
CA PHE A 141 -11.51 -5.94 3.23
C PHE A 141 -12.32 -4.72 3.67
N SER A 142 -13.43 -4.44 2.96
CA SER A 142 -14.31 -3.31 3.26
C SER A 142 -14.98 -3.42 4.64
N LEU A 143 -15.29 -4.64 5.08
CA LEU A 143 -15.88 -4.86 6.42
C LEU A 143 -14.86 -4.71 7.55
N HIS A 144 -13.61 -5.14 7.32
CA HIS A 144 -12.60 -5.17 8.39
C HIS A 144 -11.80 -3.87 8.49
N LEU A 145 -11.63 -3.13 7.40
CA LEU A 145 -10.89 -1.88 7.38
C LEU A 145 -11.39 -0.86 8.42
N PRO A 146 -12.70 -0.60 8.57
CA PRO A 146 -13.21 0.35 9.57
C PRO A 146 -12.83 -0.02 10.99
N HIS A 147 -12.76 -1.31 11.31
CA HIS A 147 -12.34 -1.78 12.62
C HIS A 147 -10.95 -1.29 13.00
N PHE A 148 -9.98 -1.39 12.07
CA PHE A 148 -8.62 -0.92 12.29
C PHE A 148 -8.51 0.61 12.36
N LEU A 149 -9.50 1.33 11.83
CA LEU A 149 -9.59 2.78 11.86
C LEU A 149 -10.40 3.33 13.06
N GLY A 150 -10.85 2.45 13.95
CA GLY A 150 -11.60 2.82 15.15
C GLY A 150 -13.12 3.00 14.94
N PHE A 151 -13.66 2.60 13.77
CA PHE A 151 -15.08 2.70 13.42
C PHE A 151 -15.80 1.35 13.36
N GLY A 152 -15.15 0.29 13.79
CA GLY A 152 -15.70 -1.06 13.72
C GLY A 152 -16.95 -1.25 14.58
N ILE A 153 -17.96 -1.91 14.03
CA ILE A 153 -19.15 -2.36 14.76
C ILE A 153 -18.72 -3.54 15.66
N SER A 154 -18.71 -3.33 16.96
CA SER A 154 -18.24 -4.34 17.92
C SER A 154 -19.32 -5.37 18.31
N SER A 155 -20.60 -5.07 18.10
CA SER A 155 -21.72 -6.02 18.24
C SER A 155 -22.98 -5.47 17.57
N PRO A 156 -23.91 -6.34 17.13
CA PRO A 156 -25.21 -5.91 16.59
C PRO A 156 -26.05 -5.07 17.57
N GLU A 157 -25.88 -5.30 18.85
CA GLU A 157 -26.61 -4.61 19.91
C GLU A 157 -26.20 -3.14 20.05
N LYS A 158 -24.96 -2.79 19.78
CA LYS A 158 -24.50 -1.40 19.81
C LYS A 158 -25.00 -0.55 18.63
N THR A 159 -25.36 -1.18 17.53
CA THR A 159 -25.78 -0.48 16.31
C THR A 159 -27.25 0.01 16.39
N ILE A 160 -28.04 -0.55 17.31
CA ILE A 160 -29.46 -0.23 17.44
C ILE A 160 -29.70 0.98 18.35
N TYR A 161 -28.74 1.34 19.20
CA TYR A 161 -28.87 2.38 20.23
C TYR A 161 -27.94 3.59 20.09
N ASP A 162 -27.02 3.58 19.12
CA ASP A 162 -26.16 4.70 18.73
C ASP A 162 -26.65 5.33 17.41
#